data_13be344e6dc5c57c22fbd68e86e46aca
#
_entry.id   13be344e6dc5c57c22fbd68e86e46aca
#
_cell.length_a   1.000
_cell.length_b   1.000
_cell.length_c   1.000
_cell.angle_alpha   90.00
_cell.angle_beta   90.00
_cell.angle_gamma   90.00
#
_symmetry.space_group_name_H-M   'P 1'
#
loop_
_entity.id
_entity.type
_entity.pdbx_description
1 polymer ?
#
loop_
_entity_poly.entity_id
_entity_poly.type
_entity_poly.pdbx_seq_one_letter_code
_entity_poly.pdbx_strand_id
1 'polypeptide(L)'
;LSAKAGHYLFFFPSYAYLKMAYEAFTAANPDLKTCVQENAMSESERQAFLDHFKAGSEPVIGFAVLGGIFAEGIDLKGTQLIGVAIVSVGLPGINPETDQLRAYFDHDAGQGFAYAYQLPGFNNVLQAGGRVIRGAKDVGVILLIDERFITPRYARLFPDHWTHAQVSYNPTQLAQLLTHFWEAHHENPTHA
;
A
#
# COMPACT_ATOMS: atom_id res chain seq x y z
N LEU A 1 2.36 -13.32 -4.24
CA LEU A 1 3.08 -14.12 -3.23
C LEU A 1 3.78 -15.33 -3.86
N SER A 2 3.14 -16.01 -4.80
CA SER A 2 3.78 -17.14 -5.52
C SER A 2 5.01 -16.73 -6.33
N ALA A 3 5.11 -15.47 -6.77
CA ALA A 3 6.25 -14.98 -7.52
C ALA A 3 7.51 -14.73 -6.66
N LYS A 4 7.34 -14.35 -5.39
CA LYS A 4 8.43 -14.09 -4.45
C LYS A 4 7.94 -14.25 -3.02
N ALA A 5 8.57 -15.12 -2.25
CA ALA A 5 8.38 -15.17 -0.81
C ALA A 5 9.04 -13.96 -0.14
N GLY A 6 8.40 -13.37 0.84
CA GLY A 6 8.91 -12.21 1.55
C GLY A 6 7.83 -11.49 2.36
N HIS A 7 8.14 -10.29 2.79
CA HIS A 7 7.25 -9.48 3.61
C HIS A 7 6.46 -8.50 2.75
N TYR A 8 5.14 -8.55 2.90
CA TYR A 8 4.20 -7.70 2.17
C TYR A 8 3.27 -6.98 3.13
N LEU A 9 2.87 -5.76 2.80
CA LEU A 9 1.93 -4.99 3.59
C LEU A 9 0.77 -4.52 2.71
N PHE A 10 -0.45 -4.93 3.07
CA PHE A 10 -1.66 -4.63 2.32
C PHE A 10 -2.44 -3.54 3.04
N PHE A 11 -2.70 -2.44 2.34
CA PHE A 11 -3.42 -1.28 2.87
C PHE A 11 -4.85 -1.21 2.35
N PHE A 12 -5.79 -0.99 3.27
CA PHE A 12 -7.22 -0.94 2.99
C PHE A 12 -7.82 0.41 3.40
N PRO A 13 -8.91 0.86 2.75
CA PRO A 13 -9.48 2.18 3.00
C PRO A 13 -10.18 2.34 4.36
N SER A 14 -10.49 1.25 5.04
CA SER A 14 -11.16 1.25 6.36
C SER A 14 -10.96 -0.06 7.10
N TYR A 15 -11.16 -0.04 8.43
CA TYR A 15 -11.13 -1.25 9.25
C TYR A 15 -12.20 -2.27 8.86
N ALA A 16 -13.37 -1.83 8.43
CA ALA A 16 -14.44 -2.74 7.97
C ALA A 16 -14.01 -3.50 6.70
N TYR A 17 -13.43 -2.80 5.72
CA TYR A 17 -12.92 -3.43 4.51
C TYR A 17 -11.73 -4.34 4.82
N LEU A 18 -10.79 -3.88 5.64
CA LEU A 18 -9.64 -4.66 6.08
C LEU A 18 -10.08 -5.98 6.71
N LYS A 19 -11.02 -5.95 7.65
CA LYS A 19 -11.52 -7.15 8.33
C LYS A 19 -12.13 -8.15 7.35
N MET A 20 -13.00 -7.68 6.46
CA MET A 20 -13.62 -8.53 5.43
C MET A 20 -12.56 -9.18 4.52
N ALA A 21 -11.58 -8.39 4.06
CA ALA A 21 -10.51 -8.88 3.19
C ALA A 21 -9.58 -9.85 3.92
N TYR A 22 -9.25 -9.58 5.18
CA TYR A 22 -8.43 -10.44 6.02
C TYR A 22 -9.08 -11.79 6.26
N GLU A 23 -10.36 -11.82 6.65
CA GLU A 23 -11.12 -13.06 6.87
C GLU A 23 -11.20 -13.89 5.58
N ALA A 24 -11.51 -13.27 4.45
CA ALA A 24 -11.55 -13.96 3.16
C ALA A 24 -10.17 -14.48 2.73
N PHE A 25 -9.12 -13.70 2.94
CA PHE A 25 -7.76 -14.07 2.59
C PHE A 25 -7.25 -15.24 3.42
N THR A 26 -7.41 -15.22 4.74
CA THR A 26 -6.95 -16.27 5.65
C THR A 26 -7.73 -17.56 5.46
N ALA A 27 -9.02 -17.48 5.17
CA ALA A 27 -9.82 -18.66 4.81
C ALA A 27 -9.34 -19.34 3.53
N ALA A 28 -8.92 -18.57 2.54
CA ALA A 28 -8.41 -19.08 1.27
C ALA A 28 -6.93 -19.51 1.31
N ASN A 29 -6.17 -19.04 2.29
CA ASN A 29 -4.72 -19.26 2.42
C ASN A 29 -4.32 -19.58 3.86
N PRO A 30 -4.78 -20.69 4.44
CA PRO A 30 -4.59 -21.00 5.86
C PRO A 30 -3.12 -21.21 6.26
N ASP A 31 -2.28 -21.59 5.31
CA ASP A 31 -0.85 -21.87 5.56
C ASP A 31 0.03 -20.61 5.50
N LEU A 32 -0.50 -19.48 5.06
CA LEU A 32 0.26 -18.24 4.98
C LEU A 32 0.25 -17.49 6.32
N LYS A 33 1.44 -17.10 6.78
CA LYS A 33 1.58 -16.29 7.98
C LYS A 33 1.06 -14.87 7.72
N THR A 34 0.16 -14.43 8.58
CA THR A 34 -0.46 -13.11 8.47
C THR A 34 -0.41 -12.36 9.80
N CYS A 35 -0.45 -11.05 9.75
CA CYS A 35 -0.73 -10.19 10.89
C CYS A 35 -1.68 -9.06 10.47
N VAL A 36 -2.48 -8.58 11.40
CA VAL A 36 -3.54 -7.61 11.12
C VAL A 36 -3.50 -6.45 12.09
N GLN A 37 -3.69 -5.24 11.58
CA GLN A 37 -3.85 -4.05 12.40
C GLN A 37 -5.21 -4.05 13.06
N GLU A 38 -5.21 -4.00 14.40
CA GLU A 38 -6.42 -3.80 15.20
C GLU A 38 -6.69 -2.31 15.43
N ASN A 39 -7.95 -1.99 15.75
CA ASN A 39 -8.30 -0.63 16.12
C ASN A 39 -7.74 -0.29 17.51
N ALA A 40 -7.25 0.93 17.67
CA ALA A 40 -6.73 1.45 18.94
C ALA A 40 -5.61 0.59 19.58
N MET A 41 -4.68 0.07 18.77
CA MET A 41 -3.50 -0.67 19.25
C MET A 41 -2.67 0.16 20.22
N SER A 42 -2.27 -0.44 21.32
CA SER A 42 -1.24 0.06 22.22
C SER A 42 0.13 0.07 21.54
N GLU A 43 1.11 0.75 22.13
CA GLU A 43 2.47 0.79 21.58
C GLU A 43 3.12 -0.61 21.55
N SER A 44 2.85 -1.45 22.58
CA SER A 44 3.35 -2.83 22.59
C SER A 44 2.75 -3.70 21.48
N GLU A 45 1.45 -3.53 21.18
CA GLU A 45 0.80 -4.24 20.07
C GLU A 45 1.31 -3.77 18.69
N ARG A 46 1.57 -2.46 18.56
CA ARG A 46 2.22 -1.92 17.34
C ARG A 46 3.61 -2.52 17.14
N GLN A 47 4.40 -2.57 18.21
CA GLN A 47 5.73 -3.17 18.14
C GLN A 47 5.66 -4.67 17.82
N ALA A 48 4.73 -5.41 18.40
CA ALA A 48 4.51 -6.82 18.09
C ALA A 48 4.14 -7.02 16.60
N PHE A 49 3.31 -6.16 16.04
CA PHE A 49 3.00 -6.17 14.60
C PHE A 49 4.27 -5.95 13.75
N LEU A 50 5.08 -4.96 14.09
CA LEU A 50 6.34 -4.65 13.36
C LEU A 50 7.39 -5.74 13.51
N ASP A 51 7.41 -6.45 14.63
CA ASP A 51 8.34 -7.55 14.89
C ASP A 51 8.20 -8.71 13.90
N HIS A 52 7.02 -8.86 13.27
CA HIS A 52 6.84 -9.82 12.18
C HIS A 52 7.65 -9.49 10.92
N PHE A 53 8.04 -8.23 10.73
CA PHE A 53 8.77 -7.75 9.56
C PHE A 53 10.29 -7.65 9.78
N LYS A 54 10.82 -8.16 10.90
CA LYS A 54 12.25 -8.15 11.15
C LYS A 54 13.01 -8.93 10.07
N ALA A 55 14.20 -8.45 9.75
CA ALA A 55 15.07 -9.14 8.80
C ALA A 55 15.35 -10.58 9.27
N GLY A 56 15.20 -11.54 8.35
CA GLY A 56 15.40 -12.96 8.65
C GLY A 56 14.21 -13.66 9.33
N SER A 57 13.09 -12.96 9.57
CA SER A 57 11.85 -13.61 10.00
C SER A 57 11.17 -14.34 8.83
N GLU A 58 10.25 -15.26 9.15
CA GLU A 58 9.45 -15.95 8.14
C GLU A 58 8.63 -14.97 7.32
N PRO A 59 8.44 -15.22 6.02
CA PRO A 59 7.57 -14.41 5.16
C PRO A 59 6.22 -14.16 5.80
N VAL A 60 5.78 -12.89 5.80
CA VAL A 60 4.51 -12.48 6.42
C VAL A 60 3.76 -11.49 5.54
N ILE A 61 2.45 -11.52 5.63
CA ILE A 61 1.55 -10.55 5.01
C ILE A 61 0.85 -9.77 6.12
N GLY A 62 1.16 -8.49 6.20
CA GLY A 62 0.48 -7.56 7.09
C GLY A 62 -0.74 -6.94 6.42
N PHE A 63 -1.79 -6.75 7.20
CA PHE A 63 -3.01 -6.06 6.78
C PHE A 63 -3.17 -4.80 7.63
N ALA A 64 -3.22 -3.63 7.00
CA ALA A 64 -3.26 -2.35 7.67
C ALA A 64 -4.26 -1.38 7.01
N VAL A 65 -4.62 -0.32 7.72
CA VAL A 65 -5.48 0.75 7.19
C VAL A 65 -4.61 1.83 6.54
N LEU A 66 -5.01 2.25 5.35
CA LEU A 66 -4.37 3.34 4.61
C LEU A 66 -4.56 4.67 5.35
N GLY A 67 -3.49 5.48 5.46
CA GLY A 67 -3.49 6.69 6.28
C GLY A 67 -3.47 6.43 7.78
N GLY A 68 -3.27 5.19 8.21
CA GLY A 68 -3.10 4.80 9.61
C GLY A 68 -1.63 4.77 10.04
N ILE A 69 -1.42 4.37 11.29
CA ILE A 69 -0.10 4.38 11.97
C ILE A 69 0.99 3.60 11.22
N PHE A 70 0.63 2.58 10.45
CA PHE A 70 1.59 1.78 9.66
C PHE A 70 1.83 2.34 8.25
N ALA A 71 1.01 3.28 7.79
CA ALA A 71 1.29 4.02 6.56
C ALA A 71 2.31 5.15 6.76
N GLU A 72 2.38 5.74 7.97
CA GLU A 72 3.18 6.93 8.24
C GLU A 72 4.42 6.69 9.12
N GLY A 73 4.35 5.81 10.11
CA GLY A 73 5.31 5.73 11.22
C GLY A 73 6.33 4.59 11.16
N ILE A 74 6.39 3.77 10.10
CA ILE A 74 7.26 2.59 10.07
C ILE A 74 8.52 2.80 9.22
N ASP A 75 9.64 2.25 9.67
CA ASP A 75 10.92 2.25 8.96
C ASP A 75 11.38 0.81 8.70
N LEU A 76 10.76 0.19 7.69
CA LEU A 76 11.12 -1.15 7.22
C LEU A 76 12.07 -1.00 6.03
N LYS A 77 13.30 -1.55 6.14
CA LYS A 77 14.37 -1.38 5.15
C LYS A 77 14.69 -2.67 4.41
N GLY A 78 15.01 -2.54 3.13
CA GLY A 78 15.46 -3.65 2.29
C GLY A 78 14.48 -4.83 2.34
N THR A 79 14.95 -6.01 2.75
CA THR A 79 14.15 -7.23 2.79
C THR A 79 13.03 -7.24 3.84
N GLN A 80 12.98 -6.25 4.73
CA GLN A 80 11.91 -6.14 5.73
C GLN A 80 10.55 -5.79 5.12
N LEU A 81 10.51 -5.22 3.89
CA LEU A 81 9.28 -4.99 3.14
C LEU A 81 9.60 -4.97 1.64
N ILE A 82 9.22 -6.00 0.93
CA ILE A 82 9.49 -6.12 -0.50
C ILE A 82 8.28 -5.80 -1.39
N GLY A 83 7.12 -5.56 -0.81
CA GLY A 83 5.96 -5.15 -1.58
C GLY A 83 4.82 -4.62 -0.75
N VAL A 84 4.07 -3.70 -1.35
CA VAL A 84 2.81 -3.20 -0.81
C VAL A 84 1.68 -3.38 -1.82
N ALA A 85 0.48 -3.66 -1.31
CA ALA A 85 -0.75 -3.58 -2.09
C ALA A 85 -1.65 -2.50 -1.47
N ILE A 86 -2.11 -1.57 -2.28
CA ILE A 86 -2.92 -0.43 -1.84
C ILE A 86 -4.28 -0.52 -2.50
N VAL A 87 -5.30 -0.77 -1.71
CA VAL A 87 -6.70 -0.89 -2.16
C VAL A 87 -7.37 0.47 -2.00
N SER A 88 -7.98 0.97 -3.09
CA SER A 88 -8.59 2.28 -3.17
C SER A 88 -7.59 3.44 -3.31
N VAL A 89 -8.10 4.59 -3.69
CA VAL A 89 -7.34 5.85 -3.87
C VAL A 89 -7.21 6.69 -2.60
N GLY A 90 -7.50 6.09 -1.44
CA GLY A 90 -7.24 6.66 -0.13
C GLY A 90 -8.10 7.85 0.27
N LEU A 91 -9.26 8.08 -0.36
CA LEU A 91 -10.10 9.23 -0.04
C LEU A 91 -10.40 9.32 1.46
N PRO A 92 -10.26 10.50 2.09
CA PRO A 92 -10.70 10.73 3.45
C PRO A 92 -12.19 10.45 3.63
N GLY A 93 -12.59 10.11 4.84
CA GLY A 93 -14.00 9.99 5.19
C GLY A 93 -14.74 11.32 5.06
N ILE A 94 -16.03 11.25 4.73
CA ILE A 94 -16.90 12.42 4.68
C ILE A 94 -17.16 12.88 6.13
N ASN A 95 -16.83 14.12 6.43
CA ASN A 95 -17.10 14.76 7.70
C ASN A 95 -17.31 16.27 7.51
N PRO A 96 -17.87 16.99 8.49
CA PRO A 96 -18.16 18.43 8.35
C PRO A 96 -16.94 19.29 8.01
N GLU A 97 -15.75 18.92 8.47
CA GLU A 97 -14.51 19.64 8.21
C GLU A 97 -14.07 19.51 6.75
N THR A 98 -14.08 18.29 6.21
CA THR A 98 -13.78 18.06 4.79
C THR A 98 -14.83 18.67 3.88
N ASP A 99 -16.11 18.73 4.29
CA ASP A 99 -17.17 19.38 3.52
C ASP A 99 -17.00 20.90 3.52
N GLN A 100 -16.62 21.52 4.64
CA GLN A 100 -16.29 22.94 4.70
C GLN A 100 -15.09 23.30 3.83
N LEU A 101 -14.03 22.49 3.88
CA LEU A 101 -12.85 22.67 3.05
C LEU A 101 -13.21 22.55 1.56
N ARG A 102 -14.03 21.58 1.21
CA ARG A 102 -14.54 21.42 -0.15
C ARG A 102 -15.33 22.65 -0.59
N ALA A 103 -16.29 23.11 0.20
CA ALA A 103 -17.09 24.29 -0.11
C ALA A 103 -16.23 25.55 -0.30
N TYR A 104 -15.22 25.75 0.54
CA TYR A 104 -14.29 26.86 0.43
C TYR A 104 -13.55 26.85 -0.93
N PHE A 105 -12.94 25.73 -1.29
CA PHE A 105 -12.19 25.63 -2.57
C PHE A 105 -13.10 25.52 -3.80
N ASP A 106 -14.34 25.09 -3.66
CA ASP A 106 -15.30 25.14 -4.76
C ASP A 106 -15.70 26.59 -5.09
N HIS A 107 -15.84 27.44 -4.05
CA HIS A 107 -16.15 28.86 -4.24
C HIS A 107 -14.99 29.63 -4.89
N ASP A 108 -13.76 29.36 -4.47
CA ASP A 108 -12.58 30.12 -4.89
C ASP A 108 -12.05 29.68 -6.28
N ALA A 109 -11.99 28.36 -6.55
CA ALA A 109 -11.33 27.83 -7.73
C ALA A 109 -12.09 26.68 -8.44
N GLY A 110 -13.27 26.30 -7.98
CA GLY A 110 -14.01 25.15 -8.51
C GLY A 110 -13.28 23.79 -8.32
N GLN A 111 -12.39 23.70 -7.33
CA GLN A 111 -11.53 22.53 -7.11
C GLN A 111 -11.71 21.88 -5.74
N GLY A 112 -12.87 22.09 -5.10
CA GLY A 112 -13.11 21.61 -3.75
C GLY A 112 -12.89 20.10 -3.57
N PHE A 113 -13.34 19.28 -4.51
CA PHE A 113 -13.09 17.84 -4.46
C PHE A 113 -11.60 17.49 -4.52
N ALA A 114 -10.85 18.20 -5.37
CA ALA A 114 -9.41 17.94 -5.50
C ALA A 114 -8.68 18.20 -4.19
N TYR A 115 -8.92 19.35 -3.56
CA TYR A 115 -8.19 19.78 -2.34
C TYR A 115 -8.71 19.07 -1.08
N ALA A 116 -10.02 18.81 -0.96
CA ALA A 116 -10.57 18.21 0.25
C ALA A 116 -10.44 16.67 0.29
N TYR A 117 -10.43 16.02 -0.86
CA TYR A 117 -10.48 14.56 -0.94
C TYR A 117 -9.37 13.93 -1.78
N GLN A 118 -9.23 14.36 -3.04
CA GLN A 118 -8.35 13.66 -3.99
C GLN A 118 -6.87 13.75 -3.59
N LEU A 119 -6.35 14.96 -3.36
CA LEU A 119 -4.94 15.16 -3.04
C LEU A 119 -4.57 14.59 -1.67
N PRO A 120 -5.34 14.82 -0.58
CA PRO A 120 -5.07 14.18 0.70
C PRO A 120 -5.11 12.65 0.60
N GLY A 121 -6.10 12.09 -0.10
CA GLY A 121 -6.20 10.67 -0.32
C GLY A 121 -5.01 10.10 -1.08
N PHE A 122 -4.62 10.74 -2.16
CA PHE A 122 -3.49 10.30 -2.95
C PHE A 122 -2.14 10.43 -2.20
N ASN A 123 -2.01 11.41 -1.31
CA ASN A 123 -0.84 11.50 -0.42
C ASN A 123 -0.71 10.26 0.47
N ASN A 124 -1.82 9.71 1.00
CA ASN A 124 -1.78 8.46 1.75
C ASN A 124 -1.27 7.29 0.88
N VAL A 125 -1.67 7.26 -0.40
CA VAL A 125 -1.18 6.26 -1.37
C VAL A 125 0.33 6.41 -1.59
N LEU A 126 0.81 7.63 -1.79
CA LEU A 126 2.24 7.92 -1.98
C LEU A 126 3.06 7.56 -0.73
N GLN A 127 2.56 7.87 0.46
CA GLN A 127 3.22 7.53 1.72
C GLN A 127 3.33 6.01 1.90
N ALA A 128 2.24 5.28 1.65
CA ALA A 128 2.23 3.81 1.73
C ALA A 128 3.16 3.18 0.68
N GLY A 129 3.12 3.64 -0.57
CA GLY A 129 4.02 3.18 -1.64
C GLY A 129 5.49 3.47 -1.34
N GLY A 130 5.78 4.64 -0.78
CA GLY A 130 7.13 5.05 -0.37
C GLY A 130 7.73 4.23 0.77
N ARG A 131 6.98 3.30 1.39
CA ARG A 131 7.53 2.37 2.39
C ARG A 131 8.39 1.27 1.80
N VAL A 132 8.19 0.92 0.52
CA VAL A 132 8.91 -0.18 -0.14
C VAL A 132 10.32 0.22 -0.54
N ILE A 133 10.50 1.42 -1.10
CA ILE A 133 11.80 1.90 -1.59
C ILE A 133 12.30 3.02 -0.68
N ARG A 134 13.34 2.75 0.09
CA ARG A 134 13.98 3.68 1.04
C ARG A 134 15.37 4.09 0.61
N GLY A 135 16.06 3.23 -0.12
CA GLY A 135 17.40 3.46 -0.59
C GLY A 135 17.59 3.09 -2.05
N ALA A 136 18.69 3.51 -2.64
CA ALA A 136 18.99 3.28 -4.05
C ALA A 136 19.16 1.80 -4.43
N LYS A 137 19.33 0.92 -3.45
CA LYS A 137 19.50 -0.53 -3.65
C LYS A 137 18.22 -1.33 -3.34
N ASP A 138 17.18 -0.68 -2.82
CA ASP A 138 15.95 -1.39 -2.49
C ASP A 138 15.20 -1.77 -3.78
N VAL A 139 14.71 -3.01 -3.80
CA VAL A 139 13.92 -3.56 -4.89
C VAL A 139 12.60 -4.06 -4.31
N GLY A 140 11.49 -3.63 -4.91
CA GLY A 140 10.19 -4.04 -4.43
C GLY A 140 9.07 -3.67 -5.39
N VAL A 141 7.86 -4.09 -5.06
CA VAL A 141 6.68 -3.88 -5.88
C VAL A 141 5.60 -3.08 -5.17
N ILE A 142 4.94 -2.20 -5.91
CA ILE A 142 3.77 -1.45 -5.46
C ILE A 142 2.60 -1.86 -6.33
N LEU A 143 1.57 -2.47 -5.74
CA LEU A 143 0.34 -2.85 -6.42
C LEU A 143 -0.78 -1.87 -6.04
N LEU A 144 -1.28 -1.14 -7.02
CA LEU A 144 -2.40 -0.20 -6.88
C LEU A 144 -3.68 -0.87 -7.36
N ILE A 145 -4.64 -1.07 -6.47
CA ILE A 145 -5.88 -1.84 -6.72
C ILE A 145 -7.09 -0.91 -6.69
N ASP A 146 -7.33 -0.24 -7.80
CA ASP A 146 -8.53 0.57 -8.05
C ASP A 146 -8.52 1.07 -9.50
N GLU A 147 -9.64 0.99 -10.18
CA GLU A 147 -9.77 1.44 -11.57
C GLU A 147 -9.53 2.96 -11.75
N ARG A 148 -9.71 3.73 -10.71
CA ARG A 148 -9.49 5.18 -10.73
C ARG A 148 -8.03 5.55 -11.00
N PHE A 149 -7.06 4.70 -10.65
CA PHE A 149 -5.65 4.96 -10.87
C PHE A 149 -5.27 5.11 -12.35
N ILE A 150 -5.99 4.43 -13.26
CA ILE A 150 -5.76 4.55 -14.71
C ILE A 150 -6.50 5.72 -15.35
N THR A 151 -7.33 6.46 -14.60
CA THR A 151 -8.00 7.64 -15.13
C THR A 151 -7.04 8.83 -15.23
N PRO A 152 -7.21 9.76 -16.20
CA PRO A 152 -6.37 10.95 -16.31
C PRO A 152 -6.34 11.79 -15.03
N ARG A 153 -7.42 11.75 -14.23
CA ARG A 153 -7.53 12.48 -12.96
C ARG A 153 -6.49 12.02 -11.93
N TYR A 154 -6.21 10.72 -11.85
CA TYR A 154 -5.25 10.15 -10.89
C TYR A 154 -3.89 9.87 -11.51
N ALA A 155 -3.84 9.41 -12.76
CA ALA A 155 -2.57 9.11 -13.43
C ALA A 155 -1.60 10.31 -13.47
N ARG A 156 -2.11 11.53 -13.62
CA ARG A 156 -1.31 12.77 -13.57
C ARG A 156 -0.71 13.10 -12.20
N LEU A 157 -1.15 12.43 -11.15
CA LEU A 157 -0.62 12.61 -9.79
C LEU A 157 0.54 11.64 -9.50
N PHE A 158 0.80 10.70 -10.40
CA PHE A 158 1.89 9.76 -10.23
C PHE A 158 3.23 10.52 -10.26
N PRO A 159 4.12 10.21 -9.32
CA PRO A 159 5.46 10.78 -9.36
C PRO A 159 6.24 10.25 -10.56
N ASP A 160 7.23 11.00 -11.04
CA ASP A 160 8.02 10.65 -12.22
C ASP A 160 8.62 9.24 -12.17
N HIS A 161 9.00 8.78 -10.99
CA HIS A 161 9.56 7.44 -10.79
C HIS A 161 8.52 6.31 -10.86
N TRP A 162 7.21 6.61 -11.01
CA TRP A 162 6.13 5.63 -11.26
C TRP A 162 5.69 5.59 -12.72
N THR A 163 6.33 6.33 -13.62
CA THR A 163 5.96 6.38 -15.06
C THR A 163 6.10 5.03 -15.78
N HIS A 164 6.86 4.09 -15.21
CA HIS A 164 7.01 2.73 -15.71
C HIS A 164 5.90 1.76 -15.22
N ALA A 165 4.88 2.24 -14.50
CA ALA A 165 3.80 1.40 -14.00
C ALA A 165 3.08 0.68 -15.14
N GLN A 166 2.77 -0.61 -14.91
CA GLN A 166 2.08 -1.46 -15.87
C GLN A 166 0.66 -1.77 -15.37
N VAL A 167 -0.29 -1.82 -16.30
CA VAL A 167 -1.67 -2.14 -15.98
C VAL A 167 -1.92 -3.63 -16.18
N SER A 168 -2.55 -4.27 -15.20
CA SER A 168 -3.00 -5.65 -15.29
C SER A 168 -4.51 -5.72 -15.12
N TYR A 169 -5.17 -6.47 -16.00
CA TYR A 169 -6.63 -6.62 -16.02
C TYR A 169 -7.12 -7.94 -15.41
N ASN A 170 -6.20 -8.85 -15.07
CA ASN A 170 -6.56 -10.13 -14.48
C ASN A 170 -5.41 -10.73 -13.65
N PRO A 171 -5.71 -11.66 -12.72
CA PRO A 171 -4.70 -12.25 -11.84
C PRO A 171 -3.57 -13.00 -12.57
N THR A 172 -3.85 -13.62 -13.71
CA THR A 172 -2.85 -14.37 -14.48
C THR A 172 -1.80 -13.43 -15.06
N GLN A 173 -2.23 -12.34 -15.67
CA GLN A 173 -1.32 -11.30 -16.19
C GLN A 173 -0.50 -10.68 -15.05
N LEU A 174 -1.14 -10.38 -13.91
CA LEU A 174 -0.43 -9.86 -12.75
C LEU A 174 0.67 -10.83 -12.27
N ALA A 175 0.34 -12.12 -12.17
CA ALA A 175 1.31 -13.13 -11.76
C ALA A 175 2.51 -13.20 -12.72
N GLN A 176 2.27 -13.12 -14.03
CA GLN A 176 3.34 -13.10 -15.04
C GLN A 176 4.23 -11.86 -14.90
N LEU A 177 3.64 -10.67 -14.73
CA LEU A 177 4.40 -9.43 -14.53
C LEU A 177 5.27 -9.49 -13.28
N LEU A 178 4.73 -9.98 -12.16
CA LEU A 178 5.47 -10.12 -10.91
C LEU A 178 6.59 -11.16 -11.01
N THR A 179 6.34 -12.30 -11.67
CA THR A 179 7.36 -13.32 -11.87
C THR A 179 8.51 -12.76 -12.70
N HIS A 180 8.20 -12.14 -13.86
CA HIS A 180 9.21 -11.53 -14.71
C HIS A 180 10.02 -10.44 -13.99
N PHE A 181 9.35 -9.58 -13.21
CA PHE A 181 10.02 -8.56 -12.41
C PHE A 181 11.02 -9.18 -11.43
N TRP A 182 10.61 -10.18 -10.68
CA TRP A 182 11.47 -10.80 -9.67
C TRP A 182 12.61 -11.63 -10.29
N GLU A 183 12.39 -12.30 -11.41
CA GLU A 183 13.45 -12.98 -12.16
C GLU A 183 14.53 -12.01 -12.63
N ALA A 184 14.14 -10.87 -13.21
CA ALA A 184 15.08 -9.84 -13.64
C ALA A 184 15.90 -9.21 -12.50
N HIS A 185 15.40 -9.28 -11.24
CA HIS A 185 16.07 -8.73 -10.06
C HIS A 185 16.70 -9.80 -9.15
N HIS A 186 16.65 -11.09 -9.53
CA HIS A 186 17.34 -12.16 -8.82
C HIS A 186 18.85 -12.19 -9.08
N GLU A 187 19.31 -11.63 -10.20
CA GLU A 187 20.71 -11.65 -10.62
C GLU A 187 21.59 -10.57 -9.96
N ASN A 188 21.05 -9.75 -9.06
CA ASN A 188 21.84 -8.84 -8.24
C ASN A 188 21.80 -9.24 -6.75
N PRO A 189 22.55 -10.30 -6.34
CA PRO A 189 22.80 -10.48 -4.92
C PRO A 189 23.69 -9.32 -4.49
N THR A 190 23.16 -8.47 -3.64
CA THR A 190 23.91 -7.41 -2.97
C THR A 190 25.18 -8.02 -2.38
N HIS A 191 26.33 -7.65 -2.92
CA HIS A 191 27.59 -7.92 -2.26
C HIS A 191 27.52 -7.34 -0.85
N ALA A 192 27.77 -8.21 0.11
CA ALA A 192 27.85 -7.97 1.54
C ALA A 192 28.73 -6.77 1.91
#